data_222fb024d109e0177acaad275a841282
#
_entry.id   222fb024d109e0177acaad275a841282
#
_cell.length_a   1.000
_cell.length_b   1.000
_cell.length_c   1.000
_cell.angle_alpha   90.00
_cell.angle_beta   90.00
_cell.angle_gamma   90.00
#
_symmetry.space_group_name_H-M   'P 1'
#
loop_
_entity.id
_entity.type
_entity.pdbx_description
1 polymer ?
#
loop_
_entity_poly.entity_id
_entity_poly.type
_entity_poly.pdbx_seq_one_letter_code
_entity_poly.pdbx_strand_id
1 'polypeptide(L)'
;EFRVSTYFEEGGLEGETRRVLARAEELIRSGTTVLIYTSRELLAPEGFSEEDLLSLSVRISEALTSVVSLLSVKPSFILAKGGITSSDVGTIGLHVRKALVLGQVKPGIPVWLTGPESRFPGMPYIIFPGNVGAPETLKEIVEELLR
;
A
#
# COMPACT_ATOMS: atom_id res chain seq x y z
N GLU A 1 -4.65 -4.49 9.92
CA GLU A 1 -5.23 -5.44 8.95
C GLU A 1 -6.36 -4.78 8.17
N PHE A 2 -6.33 -4.94 6.83
CA PHE A 2 -7.43 -4.65 5.91
C PHE A 2 -8.20 -5.96 5.68
N ARG A 3 -9.42 -6.06 6.22
CA ARG A 3 -10.22 -7.28 6.22
C ARG A 3 -10.92 -7.45 4.87
N VAL A 4 -10.44 -8.39 4.06
CA VAL A 4 -11.00 -8.63 2.72
C VAL A 4 -12.40 -9.28 2.77
N SER A 5 -12.75 -10.01 3.86
CA SER A 5 -14.07 -10.60 4.07
C SER A 5 -15.20 -9.57 4.09
N THR A 6 -14.90 -8.31 4.46
CA THR A 6 -15.85 -7.21 4.45
C THR A 6 -16.46 -6.94 3.08
N TYR A 7 -15.89 -7.47 2.01
CA TYR A 7 -16.49 -7.42 0.67
C TYR A 7 -17.95 -7.90 0.66
N PHE A 8 -18.30 -8.87 1.51
CA PHE A 8 -19.63 -9.45 1.62
C PHE A 8 -20.48 -8.86 2.77
N GLU A 9 -19.93 -7.91 3.52
CA GLU A 9 -20.60 -7.29 4.66
C GLU A 9 -21.27 -5.96 4.24
N GLU A 10 -22.17 -5.47 5.08
CA GLU A 10 -22.75 -4.13 4.93
C GLU A 10 -21.64 -3.07 5.01
N GLY A 11 -21.64 -2.13 4.07
CA GLY A 11 -20.57 -1.13 3.91
C GLY A 11 -19.37 -1.61 3.09
N GLY A 12 -19.20 -2.91 2.90
CA GLY A 12 -18.25 -3.51 1.99
C GLY A 12 -16.80 -3.05 2.17
N LEU A 13 -16.02 -3.15 1.12
CA LEU A 13 -14.63 -2.69 1.10
C LEU A 13 -14.49 -1.17 1.32
N GLU A 14 -15.51 -0.39 0.97
CA GLU A 14 -15.50 1.06 1.20
C GLU A 14 -15.55 1.40 2.70
N GLY A 15 -16.39 0.70 3.45
CA GLY A 15 -16.44 0.81 4.92
C GLY A 15 -15.12 0.44 5.56
N GLU A 16 -14.49 -0.64 5.08
CA GLU A 16 -13.18 -1.09 5.56
C GLU A 16 -12.07 -0.09 5.19
N THR A 17 -12.10 0.46 3.98
CA THR A 17 -11.18 1.53 3.56
C THR A 17 -11.26 2.73 4.52
N ARG A 18 -12.47 3.20 4.84
CA ARG A 18 -12.67 4.32 5.78
C ARG A 18 -12.14 3.99 7.18
N ARG A 19 -12.39 2.77 7.68
CA ARG A 19 -11.91 2.32 9.00
C ARG A 19 -10.38 2.30 9.05
N VAL A 20 -9.75 1.69 8.04
CA VAL A 20 -8.29 1.57 7.97
C VAL A 20 -7.64 2.95 7.80
N LEU A 21 -8.20 3.80 6.94
CA LEU A 21 -7.73 5.17 6.72
C LEU A 21 -7.76 5.99 8.03
N ALA A 22 -8.89 6.01 8.73
CA ALA A 22 -9.03 6.76 9.97
C ALA A 22 -7.99 6.32 11.01
N ARG A 23 -7.80 5.01 11.16
CA ARG A 23 -6.80 4.47 12.10
C ARG A 23 -5.37 4.75 11.67
N ALA A 24 -5.07 4.64 10.39
CA ALA A 24 -3.75 4.97 9.85
C ALA A 24 -3.40 6.44 10.08
N GLU A 25 -4.31 7.35 9.80
CA GLU A 25 -4.10 8.78 10.02
C GLU A 25 -3.89 9.15 11.49
N GLU A 26 -4.67 8.56 12.40
CA GLU A 26 -4.49 8.73 13.84
C GLU A 26 -3.07 8.33 14.28
N LEU A 27 -2.61 7.17 13.84
CA LEU A 27 -1.29 6.64 14.17
C LEU A 27 -0.16 7.47 13.56
N ILE A 28 -0.30 7.87 12.29
CA ILE A 28 0.70 8.71 11.61
C ILE A 28 0.81 10.08 12.31
N ARG A 29 -0.31 10.70 12.72
CA ARG A 29 -0.29 11.97 13.48
C ARG A 29 0.38 11.83 14.83
N SER A 30 0.32 10.64 15.46
CA SER A 30 1.03 10.36 16.71
C SER A 30 2.52 9.99 16.52
N GLY A 31 3.03 10.00 15.28
CA GLY A 31 4.41 9.63 14.97
C GLY A 31 4.66 8.12 14.95
N THR A 32 3.59 7.32 14.85
CA THR A 32 3.69 5.85 14.84
C THR A 32 3.80 5.34 13.40
N THR A 33 4.76 4.43 13.16
CA THR A 33 4.87 3.70 11.90
C THR A 33 3.68 2.76 11.71
N VAL A 34 3.08 2.79 10.52
CA VAL A 34 1.88 2.01 10.21
C VAL A 34 2.19 0.96 9.15
N LEU A 35 1.82 -0.27 9.42
CA LEU A 35 1.81 -1.36 8.45
C LEU A 35 0.36 -1.72 8.12
N ILE A 36 -0.01 -1.62 6.83
CA ILE A 36 -1.31 -2.05 6.31
C ILE A 36 -1.08 -3.32 5.49
N TYR A 37 -1.84 -4.36 5.80
CA TYR A 37 -1.78 -5.65 5.10
C TYR A 37 -3.18 -6.24 5.00
N THR A 38 -3.45 -7.00 3.92
CA THR A 38 -4.72 -7.71 3.74
C THR A 38 -4.78 -8.95 4.63
N SER A 39 -5.99 -9.36 5.03
CA SER A 39 -6.17 -10.65 5.68
C SER A 39 -5.53 -11.77 4.85
N ARG A 40 -4.98 -12.77 5.53
CA ARG A 40 -4.25 -13.87 4.89
C ARG A 40 -5.17 -14.99 4.39
N GLU A 41 -6.42 -14.96 4.84
CA GLU A 41 -7.44 -15.90 4.39
C GLU A 41 -7.72 -15.65 2.90
N LEU A 42 -7.62 -16.72 2.12
CA LEU A 42 -7.96 -16.66 0.70
C LEU A 42 -9.47 -16.57 0.55
N LEU A 43 -9.94 -15.49 -0.01
CA LEU A 43 -11.33 -15.25 -0.28
C LEU A 43 -11.70 -15.90 -1.61
N ALA A 44 -12.19 -17.14 -1.53
CA ALA A 44 -12.65 -17.93 -2.68
C ALA A 44 -14.02 -18.55 -2.38
N PRO A 45 -15.12 -17.75 -2.49
CA PRO A 45 -16.45 -18.26 -2.19
C PRO A 45 -16.85 -19.39 -3.13
N GLU A 46 -17.63 -20.32 -2.61
CA GLU A 46 -18.16 -21.42 -3.40
C GLU A 46 -19.04 -20.88 -4.55
N GLY A 47 -18.82 -21.39 -5.75
CA GLY A 47 -19.54 -20.98 -6.95
C GLY A 47 -18.94 -19.80 -7.72
N PHE A 48 -17.84 -19.19 -7.24
CA PHE A 48 -17.14 -18.16 -8.01
C PHE A 48 -16.35 -18.78 -9.16
N SER A 49 -16.49 -18.18 -10.35
CA SER A 49 -15.65 -18.46 -11.50
C SER A 49 -14.25 -17.82 -11.35
N GLU A 50 -13.30 -18.20 -12.20
CA GLU A 50 -11.99 -17.53 -12.25
C GLU A 50 -12.10 -16.03 -12.55
N GLU A 51 -13.05 -15.65 -13.37
CA GLU A 51 -13.33 -14.24 -13.72
C GLU A 51 -13.89 -13.47 -12.51
N ASP A 52 -14.76 -14.10 -11.71
CA ASP A 52 -15.26 -13.50 -10.46
C ASP A 52 -14.15 -13.31 -9.44
N LEU A 53 -13.26 -14.29 -9.29
CA LEU A 53 -12.10 -14.20 -8.39
C LEU A 53 -11.10 -13.13 -8.85
N LEU A 54 -10.89 -12.98 -10.14
CA LEU A 54 -10.05 -11.93 -10.70
C LEU A 54 -10.67 -10.54 -10.42
N SER A 55 -11.96 -10.40 -10.68
CA SER A 55 -12.71 -9.16 -10.42
C SER A 55 -12.66 -8.78 -8.93
N LEU A 56 -12.82 -9.76 -8.05
CA LEU A 56 -12.69 -9.58 -6.60
C LEU A 56 -11.28 -9.10 -6.22
N SER A 57 -10.24 -9.71 -6.78
CA SER A 57 -8.84 -9.31 -6.53
C SER A 57 -8.57 -7.87 -6.95
N VAL A 58 -9.08 -7.46 -8.11
CA VAL A 58 -8.97 -6.08 -8.59
C VAL A 58 -9.65 -5.11 -7.63
N ARG A 59 -10.89 -5.40 -7.20
CA ARG A 59 -11.62 -4.55 -6.24
C ARG A 59 -10.91 -4.42 -4.90
N ILE A 60 -10.30 -5.50 -4.40
CA ILE A 60 -9.51 -5.46 -3.17
C ILE A 60 -8.28 -4.57 -3.36
N SER A 61 -7.58 -4.69 -4.49
CA SER A 61 -6.42 -3.86 -4.81
C SER A 61 -6.79 -2.38 -4.90
N GLU A 62 -7.90 -2.06 -5.57
CA GLU A 62 -8.42 -0.69 -5.67
C GLU A 62 -8.77 -0.12 -4.30
N ALA A 63 -9.45 -0.89 -3.46
CA ALA A 63 -9.83 -0.46 -2.11
C ALA A 63 -8.59 -0.20 -1.23
N LEU A 64 -7.58 -1.06 -1.30
CA LEU A 64 -6.31 -0.89 -0.60
C LEU A 64 -5.55 0.36 -1.09
N THR A 65 -5.49 0.57 -2.40
CA THR A 65 -4.87 1.75 -3.04
C THR A 65 -5.60 3.02 -2.65
N SER A 66 -6.93 2.95 -2.49
CA SER A 66 -7.77 4.09 -2.07
C SER A 66 -7.41 4.60 -0.67
N VAL A 67 -6.91 3.75 0.24
CA VAL A 67 -6.40 4.21 1.54
C VAL A 67 -5.30 5.26 1.34
N VAL A 68 -4.37 5.02 0.41
CA VAL A 68 -3.28 5.96 0.11
C VAL A 68 -3.80 7.20 -0.63
N SER A 69 -4.72 7.02 -1.58
CA SER A 69 -5.33 8.13 -2.33
C SER A 69 -6.09 9.11 -1.45
N LEU A 70 -6.71 8.62 -0.37
CA LEU A 70 -7.53 9.41 0.55
C LEU A 70 -6.72 9.95 1.74
N LEU A 71 -5.50 9.47 1.97
CA LEU A 71 -4.68 9.85 3.11
C LEU A 71 -4.43 11.38 3.13
N SER A 72 -4.87 12.07 4.19
CA SER A 72 -4.74 13.51 4.34
C SER A 72 -3.46 13.95 5.06
N VAL A 73 -2.80 13.01 5.73
CA VAL A 73 -1.58 13.24 6.50
C VAL A 73 -0.38 12.75 5.72
N LYS A 74 0.62 13.61 5.50
CA LYS A 74 1.87 13.23 4.83
C LYS A 74 2.70 12.34 5.74
N PRO A 75 2.96 11.07 5.38
CA PRO A 75 3.92 10.25 6.11
C PRO A 75 5.36 10.62 5.74
N SER A 76 6.34 10.19 6.51
CA SER A 76 7.76 10.40 6.21
C SER A 76 8.20 9.62 4.97
N PHE A 77 7.62 8.46 4.73
CA PHE A 77 7.82 7.63 3.54
C PHE A 77 6.61 6.72 3.33
N ILE A 78 6.49 6.17 2.13
CA ILE A 78 5.60 5.03 1.84
C ILE A 78 6.43 3.92 1.22
N LEU A 79 6.23 2.70 1.72
CA LEU A 79 6.77 1.47 1.15
C LEU A 79 5.60 0.61 0.69
N ALA A 80 5.57 0.26 -0.59
CA ALA A 80 4.59 -0.67 -1.13
C ALA A 80 5.27 -1.96 -1.56
N LYS A 81 4.72 -3.11 -1.14
CA LYS A 81 5.27 -4.44 -1.43
C LYS A 81 4.37 -5.20 -2.42
N GLY A 82 5.00 -5.69 -3.48
CA GLY A 82 4.34 -6.38 -4.58
C GLY A 82 4.31 -5.55 -5.87
N GLY A 83 4.41 -6.20 -7.03
CA GLY A 83 4.52 -5.51 -8.33
C GLY A 83 3.30 -4.63 -8.63
N ILE A 84 2.10 -5.23 -8.61
CA ILE A 84 0.83 -4.54 -8.88
C ILE A 84 0.58 -3.47 -7.80
N THR A 85 0.67 -3.83 -6.53
CA THR A 85 0.44 -2.90 -5.42
C THR A 85 1.38 -1.69 -5.47
N SER A 86 2.68 -1.91 -5.77
CA SER A 86 3.61 -0.79 -5.89
C SER A 86 3.32 0.10 -7.10
N SER A 87 2.88 -0.47 -8.21
CA SER A 87 2.44 0.30 -9.37
C SER A 87 1.22 1.16 -9.05
N ASP A 88 0.18 0.56 -8.50
CA ASP A 88 -1.10 1.21 -8.23
C ASP A 88 -0.97 2.27 -7.13
N VAL A 89 -0.29 1.97 -6.05
CA VAL A 89 0.00 2.95 -4.98
C VAL A 89 0.79 4.14 -5.54
N GLY A 90 1.80 3.90 -6.37
CA GLY A 90 2.59 4.97 -6.98
C GLY A 90 1.78 5.82 -7.96
N THR A 91 1.11 5.18 -8.92
CA THR A 91 0.47 5.89 -10.04
C THR A 91 -0.94 6.40 -9.70
N ILE A 92 -1.74 5.59 -9.01
CA ILE A 92 -3.14 5.91 -8.67
C ILE A 92 -3.20 6.55 -7.28
N GLY A 93 -2.57 5.92 -6.28
CA GLY A 93 -2.62 6.40 -4.90
C GLY A 93 -1.90 7.73 -4.69
N LEU A 94 -0.69 7.84 -5.18
CA LEU A 94 0.19 9.00 -5.00
C LEU A 94 0.19 9.97 -6.20
N HIS A 95 -0.41 9.60 -7.34
CA HIS A 95 -0.39 10.38 -8.58
C HIS A 95 1.03 10.66 -9.11
N VAL A 96 1.98 9.76 -8.89
CA VAL A 96 3.36 9.92 -9.37
C VAL A 96 3.38 9.73 -10.89
N ARG A 97 3.79 10.77 -11.61
CA ARG A 97 4.04 10.73 -13.07
C ARG A 97 5.52 10.78 -13.39
N LYS A 98 6.29 11.44 -12.51
CA LYS A 98 7.75 11.56 -12.60
C LYS A 98 8.32 11.40 -11.19
N ALA A 99 9.47 10.78 -11.10
CA ALA A 99 10.19 10.64 -9.84
C ALA A 99 11.70 10.71 -10.08
N LEU A 100 12.42 11.20 -9.10
CA LEU A 100 13.87 11.10 -9.06
C LEU A 100 14.26 9.76 -8.42
N VAL A 101 15.02 8.94 -9.12
CA VAL A 101 15.54 7.69 -8.55
C VAL A 101 16.72 8.05 -7.62
N LEU A 102 16.55 7.81 -6.31
CA LEU A 102 17.58 8.07 -5.30
C LEU A 102 18.61 6.94 -5.19
N GLY A 103 18.26 5.74 -5.69
CA GLY A 103 19.09 4.55 -5.59
C GLY A 103 18.26 3.35 -5.11
N GLN A 104 18.89 2.49 -4.31
CA GLN A 104 18.30 1.28 -3.74
C GLN A 104 18.56 1.24 -2.23
N VAL A 105 17.51 0.98 -1.44
CA VAL A 105 17.67 0.75 0.01
C VAL A 105 18.23 -0.64 0.30
N LYS A 106 17.94 -1.61 -0.55
CA LYS A 106 18.55 -2.96 -0.61
C LYS A 106 18.65 -3.35 -2.08
N PRO A 107 19.50 -4.29 -2.47
CA PRO A 107 19.61 -4.75 -3.85
C PRO A 107 18.24 -5.15 -4.43
N GLY A 108 17.88 -4.52 -5.56
CA GLY A 108 16.60 -4.74 -6.22
C GLY A 108 15.39 -4.02 -5.60
N ILE A 109 15.56 -3.16 -4.59
CA ILE A 109 14.50 -2.41 -3.93
C ILE A 109 14.75 -0.90 -4.11
N PRO A 110 14.27 -0.30 -5.20
CA PRO A 110 14.52 1.09 -5.50
C PRO A 110 13.76 2.05 -4.59
N VAL A 111 14.37 3.22 -4.39
CA VAL A 111 13.79 4.37 -3.69
C VAL A 111 13.63 5.51 -4.68
N TRP A 112 12.42 6.02 -4.77
CA TRP A 112 12.07 7.19 -5.57
C TRP A 112 11.75 8.38 -4.67
N LEU A 113 12.11 9.58 -5.13
CA LEU A 113 11.59 10.82 -4.59
C LEU A 113 10.45 11.29 -5.48
N THR A 114 9.26 11.40 -4.93
CA THR A 114 8.04 11.75 -5.68
C THR A 114 8.11 13.15 -6.26
N GLY A 115 7.60 13.32 -7.48
CA GLY A 115 7.58 14.60 -8.19
C GLY A 115 6.62 15.63 -7.59
N PRO A 116 6.69 16.88 -8.10
CA PRO A 116 5.86 18.00 -7.59
C PRO A 116 4.36 17.80 -7.85
N GLU A 117 4.00 17.00 -8.83
CA GLU A 117 2.62 16.67 -9.19
C GLU A 117 1.98 15.63 -8.27
N SER A 118 2.80 14.94 -7.48
CA SER A 118 2.32 13.87 -6.62
C SER A 118 1.52 14.41 -5.43
N ARG A 119 0.69 13.55 -4.84
CA ARG A 119 -0.07 13.86 -3.63
C ARG A 119 0.81 14.34 -2.48
N PHE A 120 2.01 13.77 -2.34
CA PHE A 120 3.02 14.16 -1.35
C PHE A 120 4.34 14.44 -2.05
N PRO A 121 4.55 15.67 -2.56
CA PRO A 121 5.78 16.02 -3.25
C PRO A 121 7.03 15.86 -2.37
N GLY A 122 8.11 15.37 -2.98
CA GLY A 122 9.39 15.20 -2.30
C GLY A 122 9.37 14.16 -1.19
N MET A 123 8.50 13.17 -1.28
CA MET A 123 8.42 12.06 -0.31
C MET A 123 9.17 10.83 -0.84
N PRO A 124 9.96 10.16 -0.01
CA PRO A 124 10.53 8.85 -0.36
C PRO A 124 9.42 7.81 -0.59
N TYR A 125 9.46 7.18 -1.75
CA TYR A 125 8.58 6.07 -2.11
C TYR A 125 9.43 4.85 -2.41
N ILE A 126 9.26 3.79 -1.64
CA ILE A 126 10.02 2.56 -1.73
C ILE A 126 9.19 1.51 -2.47
N ILE A 127 9.74 0.99 -3.58
CA ILE A 127 9.11 -0.04 -4.39
C ILE A 127 9.74 -1.37 -4.02
N PHE A 128 9.00 -2.19 -3.27
CA PHE A 128 9.51 -3.48 -2.83
C PHE A 128 8.89 -4.61 -3.70
N PRO A 129 9.65 -5.18 -4.66
CA PRO A 129 9.14 -6.29 -5.47
C PRO A 129 8.74 -7.49 -4.61
N GLY A 130 7.69 -8.20 -5.03
CA GLY A 130 7.15 -9.31 -4.23
C GLY A 130 8.07 -10.52 -4.08
N ASN A 131 9.00 -10.69 -5.01
CA ASN A 131 9.91 -11.83 -5.14
C ASN A 131 11.36 -11.52 -4.74
N VAL A 132 11.61 -10.40 -4.07
CA VAL A 132 12.95 -9.96 -3.65
C VAL A 132 13.02 -9.93 -2.13
N GLY A 133 14.22 -10.16 -1.61
CA GLY A 133 14.54 -10.08 -0.18
C GLY A 133 14.29 -11.37 0.59
N ALA A 134 14.85 -11.43 1.81
CA ALA A 134 14.64 -12.45 2.82
C ALA A 134 13.43 -12.10 3.71
N PRO A 135 12.94 -13.00 4.58
CA PRO A 135 11.82 -12.72 5.48
C PRO A 135 11.99 -11.46 6.34
N GLU A 136 13.20 -11.14 6.75
CA GLU A 136 13.55 -10.00 7.61
C GLU A 136 13.73 -8.69 6.85
N THR A 137 13.87 -8.74 5.51
CA THR A 137 14.26 -7.58 4.70
C THR A 137 13.31 -6.40 4.87
N LEU A 138 12.00 -6.62 4.97
CA LEU A 138 11.04 -5.55 5.20
C LEU A 138 11.29 -4.84 6.54
N LYS A 139 11.53 -5.60 7.60
CA LYS A 139 11.84 -5.07 8.93
C LYS A 139 13.12 -4.24 8.90
N GLU A 140 14.19 -4.78 8.30
CA GLU A 140 15.48 -4.10 8.18
C GLU A 140 15.36 -2.75 7.46
N ILE A 141 14.60 -2.71 6.35
CA ILE A 141 14.38 -1.48 5.59
C ILE A 141 13.64 -0.44 6.44
N VAL A 142 12.57 -0.85 7.13
CA VAL A 142 11.81 0.07 7.98
C VAL A 142 12.68 0.60 9.12
N GLU A 143 13.46 -0.23 9.77
CA GLU A 143 14.40 0.19 10.82
C GLU A 143 15.48 1.15 10.29
N GLU A 144 15.94 0.97 9.06
CA GLU A 144 16.90 1.88 8.41
C GLU A 144 16.28 3.24 8.06
N LEU A 145 15.02 3.26 7.61
CA LEU A 145 14.30 4.48 7.27
C LEU A 145 13.85 5.31 8.49
N LEU A 146 13.84 4.72 9.67
CA LEU A 146 13.46 5.37 10.94
C LEU A 146 14.64 5.93 11.72
N ARG A 147 15.88 5.74 11.25
CA ARG A 147 17.11 6.31 11.86
C ARG A 147 17.35 7.73 11.40
#